data_ee5ed8574f6406d6e208b78760f03197
#
_entry.id   ee5ed8574f6406d6e208b78760f03197
#
_cell.length_a   1.000
_cell.length_b   1.000
_cell.length_c   1.000
_cell.angle_alpha   90.00
_cell.angle_beta   90.00
_cell.angle_gamma   90.00
#
_symmetry.space_group_name_H-M   'P 1'
#
loop_
_entity.id
_entity.type
_entity.pdbx_description
1 polymer ?
#
loop_
_entity_poly.entity_id
_entity_poly.type
_entity_poly.pdbx_seq_one_letter_code
_entity_poly.pdbx_strand_id
1 'polypeptide(L)'
;MGKILSNIRISLGIMKCNFVTKLLTFCLMMAGFVLAGMTLISVNISDYDKIQYQKKCDIKRTGVMRCENSDEELKPGMDLLSGRPHQRFWDHLKKSGLVEKCAQYTILGREDVDQKLVKMQEGHQISQYAAINCVEAIYAQRDIFDIYGIEIDCKVPVQDWENDGVLLGSQFKSEYENEKEVYFYGKKCPILGFIKKDQKLSFERIAYEGGTALTGLYNLDYSFFRIVADNVYQGYDIHYKLADHVSRQQFQKDIDKMAKKYHTTIISQFFLDQHLADLKKENIKILGKVTGFAVVLLVGVVLLCIISKIMTFFLNKSLYGILYSSGLTTNQVNTTFIFENFIIMGAALILAFYWLYYGINFFCEYYGNVPAYLIVDVVKSILVSKVFVQEFLLYVFIAVITSVIPMAVFSRLTPLSMMRGFYEGQ
;
A
#
# COMPACT_ATOMS: atom_id res chain seq x y z
N MET A 1 -4.13 -23.19 -38.46
CA MET A 1 -4.84 -23.65 -37.25
C MET A 1 -4.54 -25.10 -36.87
N GLY A 2 -4.56 -26.07 -37.75
CA GLY A 2 -4.32 -27.50 -37.46
C GLY A 2 -2.95 -27.83 -36.80
N LYS A 3 -1.86 -27.20 -37.27
CA LYS A 3 -0.51 -27.40 -36.69
C LYS A 3 -0.39 -26.92 -35.22
N ILE A 4 -1.05 -25.81 -34.86
CA ILE A 4 -1.03 -25.29 -33.49
C ILE A 4 -1.79 -26.22 -32.55
N LEU A 5 -2.97 -26.69 -32.96
CA LEU A 5 -3.78 -27.65 -32.23
C LEU A 5 -3.06 -28.99 -32.03
N SER A 6 -2.33 -29.46 -33.06
CA SER A 6 -1.48 -30.67 -32.97
C SER A 6 -0.36 -30.49 -31.93
N ASN A 7 0.35 -29.34 -31.94
CA ASN A 7 1.41 -29.05 -30.98
C ASN A 7 0.90 -28.97 -29.54
N ILE A 8 -0.27 -28.35 -29.32
CA ILE A 8 -0.94 -28.29 -28.01
C ILE A 8 -1.29 -29.70 -27.54
N ARG A 9 -1.83 -30.56 -28.40
CA ARG A 9 -2.20 -31.94 -28.05
C ARG A 9 -0.98 -32.80 -27.68
N ILE A 10 0.13 -32.63 -28.41
CA ILE A 10 1.41 -33.27 -28.10
C ILE A 10 1.95 -32.74 -26.77
N SER A 11 1.91 -31.42 -26.54
CA SER A 11 2.33 -30.80 -25.27
C SER A 11 1.56 -31.36 -24.08
N LEU A 12 0.23 -31.46 -24.20
CA LEU A 12 -0.62 -32.03 -23.15
C LEU A 12 -0.33 -33.52 -22.92
N GLY A 13 0.01 -34.27 -23.97
CA GLY A 13 0.44 -35.67 -23.84
C GLY A 13 1.76 -35.81 -23.05
N ILE A 14 2.74 -34.98 -23.37
CA ILE A 14 4.04 -34.94 -22.67
C ILE A 14 3.85 -34.41 -21.23
N MET A 15 2.89 -33.52 -20.97
CA MET A 15 2.57 -33.04 -19.62
C MET A 15 2.11 -34.19 -18.69
N LYS A 16 1.44 -35.22 -19.20
CA LYS A 16 1.04 -36.39 -18.38
C LYS A 16 2.24 -37.22 -17.94
N CYS A 17 3.28 -37.31 -18.78
CA CYS A 17 4.54 -37.97 -18.41
C CYS A 17 5.34 -37.03 -17.50
N ASN A 18 5.61 -37.34 -16.26
CA ASN A 18 6.32 -36.53 -15.27
C ASN A 18 5.46 -35.50 -14.52
N PHE A 19 4.21 -35.88 -14.25
CA PHE A 19 3.22 -34.99 -13.57
C PHE A 19 3.76 -34.43 -12.25
N VAL A 20 4.44 -35.23 -11.43
CA VAL A 20 4.97 -34.77 -10.12
C VAL A 20 5.99 -33.65 -10.27
N THR A 21 6.94 -33.76 -11.19
CA THR A 21 7.96 -32.73 -11.43
C THR A 21 7.32 -31.44 -11.93
N LYS A 22 6.31 -31.54 -12.78
CA LYS A 22 5.60 -30.38 -13.32
C LYS A 22 4.72 -29.71 -12.28
N LEU A 23 4.08 -30.50 -11.43
CA LEU A 23 3.32 -29.97 -10.29
C LEU A 23 4.26 -29.24 -9.31
N LEU A 24 5.42 -29.78 -9.01
CA LEU A 24 6.40 -29.11 -8.16
C LEU A 24 6.89 -27.81 -8.79
N THR A 25 7.23 -27.82 -10.08
CA THR A 25 7.59 -26.60 -10.84
C THR A 25 6.49 -25.55 -10.78
N PHE A 26 5.25 -25.96 -10.99
CA PHE A 26 4.08 -25.07 -10.90
C PHE A 26 3.93 -24.45 -9.50
N CYS A 27 4.01 -25.24 -8.44
CA CYS A 27 3.92 -24.75 -7.06
C CYS A 27 5.05 -23.77 -6.72
N LEU A 28 6.28 -24.09 -7.12
CA LEU A 28 7.43 -23.21 -6.90
C LEU A 28 7.31 -21.88 -7.67
N MET A 29 6.85 -21.93 -8.93
CA MET A 29 6.63 -20.73 -9.73
C MET A 29 5.50 -19.87 -9.15
N MET A 30 4.41 -20.50 -8.72
CA MET A 30 3.32 -19.79 -8.04
C MET A 30 3.83 -19.05 -6.80
N ALA A 31 4.60 -19.72 -5.94
CA ALA A 31 5.20 -19.09 -4.76
C ALA A 31 6.14 -17.94 -5.15
N GLY A 32 6.95 -18.10 -6.20
CA GLY A 32 7.83 -17.06 -6.72
C GLY A 32 7.06 -15.82 -7.20
N PHE A 33 5.98 -15.99 -7.94
CA PHE A 33 5.12 -14.89 -8.38
C PHE A 33 4.39 -14.21 -7.21
N VAL A 34 3.90 -14.96 -6.23
CA VAL A 34 3.30 -14.37 -5.02
C VAL A 34 4.30 -13.48 -4.30
N LEU A 35 5.54 -13.95 -4.08
CA LEU A 35 6.57 -13.14 -3.41
C LEU A 35 6.98 -11.92 -4.24
N ALA A 36 7.11 -12.07 -5.55
CA ALA A 36 7.38 -10.96 -6.46
C ALA A 36 6.26 -9.92 -6.42
N GLY A 37 5.02 -10.36 -6.47
CA GLY A 37 3.85 -9.49 -6.39
C GLY A 37 3.75 -8.71 -5.08
N MET A 38 3.97 -9.38 -3.95
CA MET A 38 4.04 -8.70 -2.64
C MET A 38 5.10 -7.60 -2.62
N THR A 39 6.28 -7.88 -3.16
CA THR A 39 7.37 -6.90 -3.27
C THR A 39 6.97 -5.71 -4.15
N LEU A 40 6.40 -6.01 -5.32
CA LEU A 40 5.95 -4.99 -6.28
C LEU A 40 4.82 -4.13 -5.72
N ILE A 41 3.86 -4.71 -4.98
CA ILE A 41 2.81 -3.96 -4.27
C ILE A 41 3.44 -2.93 -3.35
N SER A 42 4.35 -3.33 -2.50
CA SER A 42 4.95 -2.47 -1.48
C SER A 42 5.78 -1.32 -2.08
N VAL A 43 6.49 -1.57 -3.18
CA VAL A 43 7.22 -0.51 -3.90
C VAL A 43 6.25 0.49 -4.55
N ASN A 44 5.20 0.00 -5.19
CA ASN A 44 4.25 0.85 -5.91
C ASN A 44 3.33 1.66 -4.98
N ILE A 45 3.04 1.17 -3.76
CA ILE A 45 2.23 1.90 -2.77
C ILE A 45 2.90 3.23 -2.37
N SER A 46 4.20 3.21 -2.08
CA SER A 46 4.94 4.42 -1.69
C SER A 46 4.94 5.50 -2.79
N ASP A 47 5.02 5.08 -4.06
CA ASP A 47 4.92 6.02 -5.17
C ASP A 47 3.50 6.52 -5.39
N TYR A 48 2.49 5.69 -5.15
CA TYR A 48 1.09 6.08 -5.22
C TYR A 48 0.76 7.17 -4.20
N ASP A 49 1.15 7.00 -2.94
CA ASP A 49 0.93 7.99 -1.88
C ASP A 49 1.54 9.34 -2.24
N LYS A 50 2.78 9.34 -2.71
CA LYS A 50 3.45 10.56 -3.15
C LYS A 50 2.69 11.29 -4.25
N ILE A 51 2.23 10.55 -5.27
CA ILE A 51 1.48 11.12 -6.39
C ILE A 51 0.13 11.69 -5.92
N GLN A 52 -0.56 11.02 -5.01
CA GLN A 52 -1.85 11.49 -4.48
C GLN A 52 -1.69 12.78 -3.69
N TYR A 53 -0.69 12.87 -2.82
CA TYR A 53 -0.43 14.10 -2.08
C TYR A 53 -0.01 15.26 -2.99
N GLN A 54 0.88 15.01 -3.97
CA GLN A 54 1.34 16.04 -4.90
C GLN A 54 0.21 16.66 -5.73
N LYS A 55 -0.88 15.92 -5.96
CA LYS A 55 -2.06 16.44 -6.68
C LYS A 55 -2.91 17.39 -5.85
N LYS A 56 -2.84 17.31 -4.53
CA LYS A 56 -3.77 17.97 -3.61
C LYS A 56 -3.11 19.07 -2.78
N CYS A 57 -1.87 18.87 -2.37
CA CYS A 57 -1.14 19.84 -1.56
C CYS A 57 0.33 19.96 -1.99
N ASP A 58 0.95 21.08 -1.62
CA ASP A 58 2.39 21.25 -1.81
C ASP A 58 3.17 20.48 -0.74
N ILE A 59 3.51 19.23 -1.04
CA ILE A 59 4.23 18.33 -0.13
C ILE A 59 5.58 18.85 0.33
N LYS A 60 6.18 19.80 -0.42
CA LYS A 60 7.46 20.41 -0.05
C LYS A 60 7.31 21.49 1.01
N ARG A 61 6.13 22.09 1.10
CA ARG A 61 5.83 23.15 2.08
C ARG A 61 4.95 22.68 3.22
N THR A 62 4.29 21.54 3.07
CA THR A 62 3.46 20.93 4.11
C THR A 62 4.29 20.05 5.01
N GLY A 63 4.12 20.21 6.31
CA GLY A 63 4.85 19.42 7.29
C GLY A 63 4.05 19.19 8.57
N VAL A 64 4.63 18.39 9.44
CA VAL A 64 4.10 18.07 10.76
C VAL A 64 5.22 18.22 11.76
N MET A 65 4.89 18.79 12.93
CA MET A 65 5.80 18.82 14.07
C MET A 65 5.07 18.34 15.31
N ARG A 66 5.76 17.56 16.13
CA ARG A 66 5.29 17.13 17.43
C ARG A 66 5.99 17.92 18.53
N CYS A 67 5.22 18.50 19.40
CA CYS A 67 5.70 19.36 20.46
C CYS A 67 5.23 18.87 21.83
N GLU A 68 6.15 18.87 22.80
CA GLU A 68 5.84 18.61 24.20
C GLU A 68 6.34 19.76 25.08
N ASN A 69 5.78 19.89 26.27
CA ASN A 69 6.32 20.80 27.27
C ASN A 69 7.68 20.27 27.77
N SER A 70 8.66 21.14 27.97
CA SER A 70 9.85 20.77 28.73
C SER A 70 9.45 20.53 30.16
N ASP A 71 9.90 19.42 30.77
CA ASP A 71 9.52 18.95 32.11
C ASP A 71 9.87 19.94 33.28
N GLU A 72 10.60 21.01 32.97
CA GLU A 72 11.17 21.91 34.01
C GLU A 72 10.16 22.89 34.61
N GLU A 73 8.93 23.04 34.15
CA GLU A 73 8.02 24.11 34.59
C GLU A 73 6.60 23.70 35.03
N LEU A 74 6.32 22.45 35.24
CA LEU A 74 5.05 22.07 35.88
C LEU A 74 5.09 22.36 37.39
N LYS A 75 4.88 23.63 37.77
CA LYS A 75 4.67 23.98 39.17
C LYS A 75 3.41 23.29 39.69
N PRO A 76 3.47 22.65 40.86
CA PRO A 76 2.29 22.05 41.48
C PRO A 76 1.21 23.10 41.70
N GLY A 77 0.02 22.90 41.10
CA GLY A 77 -1.13 23.80 41.22
C GLY A 77 -1.46 24.66 39.98
N MET A 78 -0.70 24.56 38.91
CA MET A 78 -1.11 25.17 37.62
C MET A 78 -2.22 24.34 36.97
N ASP A 79 -3.31 25.03 36.63
CA ASP A 79 -4.44 24.46 35.90
C ASP A 79 -3.93 23.88 34.56
N LEU A 80 -4.07 22.58 34.40
CA LEU A 80 -3.52 21.82 33.27
C LEU A 80 -3.98 22.30 31.88
N LEU A 81 -4.96 23.21 31.81
CA LEU A 81 -5.58 23.66 30.58
C LEU A 81 -5.24 25.10 30.15
N SER A 82 -4.91 25.99 31.06
CA SER A 82 -4.90 27.45 30.78
C SER A 82 -3.54 28.14 30.65
N GLY A 83 -2.43 27.40 30.58
CA GLY A 83 -1.10 28.04 30.54
C GLY A 83 0.03 27.22 29.99
N ARG A 84 -0.27 26.19 29.23
CA ARG A 84 0.76 25.30 28.70
C ARG A 84 1.73 26.07 27.79
N PRO A 85 3.06 25.93 27.96
CA PRO A 85 4.06 26.60 27.12
C PRO A 85 3.82 26.38 25.62
N HIS A 86 3.40 25.20 25.22
CA HIS A 86 3.11 24.90 23.83
C HIS A 86 1.86 25.61 23.26
N GLN A 87 0.89 26.02 24.09
CA GLN A 87 -0.23 26.85 23.63
C GLN A 87 0.26 28.24 23.20
N ARG A 88 1.18 28.84 23.98
CA ARG A 88 1.80 30.13 23.63
C ARG A 88 2.70 30.00 22.40
N PHE A 89 3.41 28.90 22.28
CA PHE A 89 4.18 28.57 21.08
C PHE A 89 3.26 28.49 19.86
N TRP A 90 2.16 27.75 19.97
CA TRP A 90 1.15 27.61 18.94
C TRP A 90 0.54 28.95 18.50
N ASP A 91 0.09 29.76 19.44
CA ASP A 91 -0.49 31.07 19.17
C ASP A 91 0.50 32.02 18.49
N HIS A 92 1.77 31.92 18.88
CA HIS A 92 2.83 32.71 18.27
C HIS A 92 3.17 32.21 16.86
N LEU A 93 3.22 30.89 16.65
CA LEU A 93 3.43 30.30 15.33
C LEU A 93 2.38 30.78 14.33
N LYS A 94 1.11 30.77 14.72
CA LYS A 94 0.00 31.30 13.88
C LYS A 94 0.20 32.77 13.46
N LYS A 95 0.79 33.56 14.32
CA LYS A 95 0.99 35.01 14.12
C LYS A 95 2.36 35.34 13.52
N SER A 96 3.25 34.39 13.40
CA SER A 96 4.66 34.65 13.05
C SER A 96 4.89 35.01 11.58
N GLY A 97 3.95 34.71 10.69
CA GLY A 97 4.13 34.80 9.25
C GLY A 97 5.04 33.70 8.66
N LEU A 98 5.54 32.76 9.48
CA LEU A 98 6.34 31.63 9.02
C LEU A 98 5.49 30.58 8.31
N VAL A 99 4.25 30.46 8.72
CA VAL A 99 3.28 29.51 8.16
C VAL A 99 2.11 30.24 7.53
N GLU A 100 1.65 29.76 6.41
CA GLU A 100 0.43 30.21 5.74
C GLU A 100 -0.80 29.75 6.50
N LYS A 101 -0.77 28.47 6.90
CA LYS A 101 -1.80 27.81 7.69
C LYS A 101 -1.18 26.83 8.67
N CYS A 102 -1.81 26.66 9.82
CA CYS A 102 -1.49 25.59 10.72
C CYS A 102 -2.71 25.13 11.50
N ALA A 103 -2.81 23.84 11.71
CA ALA A 103 -3.95 23.19 12.34
C ALA A 103 -3.52 21.97 13.15
N GLN A 104 -4.39 21.57 14.04
CA GLN A 104 -4.26 20.35 14.81
C GLN A 104 -5.49 19.48 14.61
N TYR A 105 -5.30 18.19 14.78
CA TYR A 105 -6.40 17.25 14.93
C TYR A 105 -6.04 16.15 15.93
N THR A 106 -7.05 15.48 16.47
CA THR A 106 -6.89 14.29 17.29
C THR A 106 -8.02 13.31 17.00
N ILE A 107 -7.77 12.04 17.24
CA ILE A 107 -8.75 10.98 17.04
C ILE A 107 -9.18 10.46 18.40
N LEU A 108 -10.47 10.43 18.64
CA LEU A 108 -11.05 9.97 19.90
C LEU A 108 -12.25 9.06 19.62
N GLY A 109 -12.29 7.89 20.27
CA GLY A 109 -13.49 7.07 20.34
C GLY A 109 -14.53 7.75 21.24
N ARG A 110 -15.79 7.76 20.81
CA ARG A 110 -16.91 8.33 21.55
C ARG A 110 -18.08 7.38 21.59
N GLU A 111 -18.58 7.18 22.79
CA GLU A 111 -19.87 6.56 23.09
C GLU A 111 -20.98 7.64 23.12
N ASP A 112 -22.23 7.22 23.29
CA ASP A 112 -23.38 8.12 23.29
C ASP A 112 -23.52 8.92 21.98
N VAL A 113 -23.63 8.16 20.89
CA VAL A 113 -23.71 8.65 19.51
C VAL A 113 -24.88 7.97 18.78
N ASP A 114 -25.24 8.54 17.63
CA ASP A 114 -26.25 7.92 16.77
C ASP A 114 -25.84 6.50 16.39
N GLN A 115 -26.71 5.53 16.67
CA GLN A 115 -26.46 4.11 16.40
C GLN A 115 -26.29 3.79 14.90
N LYS A 116 -26.81 4.62 14.00
CA LYS A 116 -26.56 4.50 12.57
C LYS A 116 -25.10 4.80 12.24
N LEU A 117 -24.49 5.82 12.88
CA LEU A 117 -23.07 6.12 12.70
C LEU A 117 -22.19 4.94 13.13
N VAL A 118 -22.49 4.34 14.29
CA VAL A 118 -21.76 3.17 14.79
C VAL A 118 -21.77 2.04 13.77
N LYS A 119 -22.97 1.67 13.29
CA LYS A 119 -23.15 0.58 12.32
C LYS A 119 -22.43 0.85 10.99
N MET A 120 -22.46 2.09 10.50
CA MET A 120 -21.83 2.45 9.24
C MET A 120 -20.31 2.53 9.34
N GLN A 121 -19.79 2.86 10.52
CA GLN A 121 -18.34 2.92 10.76
C GLN A 121 -17.77 1.58 11.20
N GLU A 122 -18.61 0.61 11.58
CA GLU A 122 -18.17 -0.73 12.01
C GLU A 122 -17.29 -1.39 10.94
N GLY A 123 -16.10 -1.85 11.34
CA GLY A 123 -15.12 -2.41 10.43
C GLY A 123 -14.34 -1.39 9.57
N HIS A 124 -14.56 -0.08 9.76
CA HIS A 124 -13.91 1.01 9.04
C HIS A 124 -13.21 2.03 9.97
N GLN A 125 -12.96 1.64 11.21
CA GLN A 125 -12.32 2.50 12.22
C GLN A 125 -10.82 2.59 11.99
N ILE A 126 -10.24 3.76 12.23
CA ILE A 126 -8.80 4.02 12.05
C ILE A 126 -8.01 3.42 13.22
N SER A 127 -8.57 3.47 14.43
CA SER A 127 -7.94 2.95 15.64
C SER A 127 -8.31 1.49 15.88
N GLN A 128 -7.31 0.65 16.08
CA GLN A 128 -7.50 -0.74 16.52
C GLN A 128 -8.12 -0.86 17.92
N TYR A 129 -8.13 0.24 18.68
CA TYR A 129 -8.64 0.32 20.05
C TYR A 129 -10.05 0.88 20.14
N ALA A 130 -10.75 1.05 19.03
CA ALA A 130 -12.12 1.52 19.06
C ALA A 130 -12.98 0.49 19.82
N ALA A 131 -13.52 0.90 20.96
CA ALA A 131 -14.39 0.05 21.75
C ALA A 131 -15.65 -0.30 20.95
N ILE A 132 -16.22 -1.47 21.21
CA ILE A 132 -17.50 -1.88 20.65
C ILE A 132 -18.55 -0.81 21.00
N ASN A 133 -19.35 -0.38 20.03
CA ASN A 133 -20.37 0.68 20.15
C ASN A 133 -19.84 2.13 20.23
N CYS A 134 -18.61 2.40 19.82
CA CYS A 134 -18.07 3.75 19.71
C CYS A 134 -18.01 4.21 18.26
N VAL A 135 -18.21 5.52 18.04
CA VAL A 135 -17.79 6.20 16.80
C VAL A 135 -16.42 6.79 17.01
N GLU A 136 -15.53 6.52 16.09
CA GLU A 136 -14.22 7.18 16.03
C GLU A 136 -14.39 8.54 15.37
N ALA A 137 -14.15 9.60 16.14
CA ALA A 137 -14.29 10.98 15.71
C ALA A 137 -12.92 11.65 15.59
N ILE A 138 -12.73 12.34 14.48
CA ILE A 138 -11.56 13.18 14.24
C ILE A 138 -11.93 14.62 14.65
N TYR A 139 -11.38 15.06 15.76
CA TYR A 139 -11.52 16.44 16.21
C TYR A 139 -10.49 17.29 15.49
N ALA A 140 -10.90 18.11 14.55
CA ALA A 140 -10.00 18.84 13.68
C ALA A 140 -10.31 20.35 13.65
N GLN A 141 -9.27 21.15 13.60
CA GLN A 141 -9.37 22.56 13.27
C GLN A 141 -9.60 22.72 11.76
N ARG A 142 -10.31 23.76 11.37
CA ARG A 142 -10.74 24.01 10.00
C ARG A 142 -9.61 24.01 8.98
N ASP A 143 -8.48 24.62 9.31
CA ASP A 143 -7.35 24.76 8.39
C ASP A 143 -6.75 23.43 7.96
N ILE A 144 -7.05 22.30 8.65
CA ILE A 144 -6.54 20.97 8.28
C ILE A 144 -6.98 20.57 6.87
N PHE A 145 -8.20 20.92 6.49
CA PHE A 145 -8.75 20.59 5.18
C PHE A 145 -8.01 21.31 4.05
N ASP A 146 -7.65 22.57 4.28
CA ASP A 146 -6.89 23.37 3.30
C ASP A 146 -5.43 22.95 3.23
N ILE A 147 -4.79 22.59 4.38
CA ILE A 147 -3.41 22.12 4.41
C ILE A 147 -3.23 20.87 3.55
N TYR A 148 -4.20 19.95 3.61
CA TYR A 148 -4.17 18.69 2.88
C TYR A 148 -4.97 18.69 1.57
N GLY A 149 -5.63 19.81 1.22
CA GLY A 149 -6.44 19.90 0.01
C GLY A 149 -7.63 18.95 0.00
N ILE A 150 -8.28 18.76 1.17
CA ILE A 150 -9.43 17.87 1.31
C ILE A 150 -10.66 18.59 0.76
N GLU A 151 -11.29 17.99 -0.24
CA GLU A 151 -12.47 18.54 -0.88
C GLU A 151 -13.74 18.15 -0.12
N ILE A 152 -14.61 19.17 0.10
CA ILE A 152 -15.84 19.04 0.88
C ILE A 152 -17.02 19.50 0.03
N ASP A 153 -18.11 18.75 0.08
CA ASP A 153 -19.41 19.13 -0.44
C ASP A 153 -20.19 19.81 0.71
N CYS A 154 -20.06 21.16 0.78
CA CYS A 154 -20.55 21.94 1.89
C CYS A 154 -22.06 22.13 1.82
N LYS A 155 -22.79 21.80 2.90
CA LYS A 155 -24.19 22.22 3.12
C LYS A 155 -24.28 23.65 3.64
N VAL A 156 -23.30 24.07 4.42
CA VAL A 156 -23.17 25.40 5.02
C VAL A 156 -21.91 26.02 4.46
N PRO A 157 -21.93 27.30 4.03
CA PRO A 157 -20.72 27.99 3.58
C PRO A 157 -19.63 27.94 4.63
N VAL A 158 -18.40 27.75 4.19
CA VAL A 158 -17.25 27.51 5.10
C VAL A 158 -17.04 28.67 6.10
N GLN A 159 -17.39 29.87 5.71
CA GLN A 159 -17.33 31.06 6.57
C GLN A 159 -18.31 31.03 7.74
N ASP A 160 -19.40 30.29 7.57
CA ASP A 160 -20.51 30.20 8.54
C ASP A 160 -20.40 28.93 9.41
N TRP A 161 -19.28 28.20 9.30
CA TRP A 161 -19.07 27.03 10.11
C TRP A 161 -18.99 27.36 11.59
N GLU A 162 -19.96 26.88 12.32
CA GLU A 162 -19.94 26.95 13.77
C GLU A 162 -18.98 25.92 14.39
N ASN A 163 -18.42 26.30 15.53
CA ASN A 163 -17.73 25.32 16.37
C ASN A 163 -18.71 24.22 16.77
N ASP A 164 -18.23 22.97 16.86
CA ASP A 164 -19.03 21.77 17.13
C ASP A 164 -19.88 21.26 15.95
N GLY A 165 -19.79 21.87 14.78
CA GLY A 165 -20.36 21.28 13.57
C GLY A 165 -19.58 20.03 13.12
N VAL A 166 -20.24 19.18 12.36
CA VAL A 166 -19.67 17.92 11.89
C VAL A 166 -19.57 17.84 10.37
N LEU A 167 -18.50 17.19 9.90
CA LEU A 167 -18.37 16.76 8.52
C LEU A 167 -18.37 15.24 8.48
N LEU A 168 -19.13 14.69 7.56
CA LEU A 168 -19.28 13.25 7.41
C LEU A 168 -18.54 12.76 6.14
N GLY A 169 -17.94 11.60 6.20
CA GLY A 169 -17.35 10.95 5.03
C GLY A 169 -18.39 10.65 3.94
N SER A 170 -17.93 10.40 2.73
CA SER A 170 -18.79 10.23 1.55
C SER A 170 -19.82 9.10 1.70
N GLN A 171 -19.51 8.05 2.44
CA GLN A 171 -20.40 6.90 2.65
C GLN A 171 -21.60 7.21 3.54
N PHE A 172 -21.49 8.21 4.40
CA PHE A 172 -22.61 8.65 5.23
C PHE A 172 -23.63 9.49 4.45
N LYS A 173 -23.30 9.96 3.24
CA LYS A 173 -24.15 10.90 2.48
C LYS A 173 -25.52 10.30 2.20
N SER A 174 -25.63 9.03 1.83
CA SER A 174 -26.90 8.37 1.52
C SER A 174 -27.90 8.41 2.69
N GLU A 175 -27.40 8.34 3.94
CA GLU A 175 -28.26 8.28 5.14
C GLU A 175 -28.52 9.67 5.75
N TYR A 176 -27.60 10.61 5.59
CA TYR A 176 -27.62 11.91 6.28
C TYR A 176 -27.78 13.10 5.34
N GLU A 177 -27.98 12.92 4.02
CA GLU A 177 -28.11 14.02 3.07
C GLU A 177 -29.24 14.99 3.41
N ASN A 178 -30.38 14.46 3.87
CA ASN A 178 -31.57 15.23 4.24
C ASN A 178 -31.58 15.67 5.71
N GLU A 179 -30.68 15.15 6.52
CA GLU A 179 -30.59 15.48 7.94
C GLU A 179 -29.83 16.81 8.13
N LYS A 180 -30.30 17.64 9.04
CA LYS A 180 -29.62 18.91 9.41
C LYS A 180 -28.64 18.73 10.54
N GLU A 181 -28.89 17.79 11.42
CA GLU A 181 -28.18 17.55 12.65
C GLU A 181 -27.94 16.05 12.85
N VAL A 182 -26.90 15.72 13.58
CA VAL A 182 -26.62 14.36 14.03
C VAL A 182 -26.38 14.33 15.52
N TYR A 183 -26.85 13.30 16.19
CA TYR A 183 -26.63 13.12 17.62
C TYR A 183 -25.23 12.55 17.87
N PHE A 184 -24.42 13.32 18.60
CA PHE A 184 -23.04 12.98 18.87
C PHE A 184 -22.61 13.48 20.25
N TYR A 185 -22.19 12.54 21.11
CA TYR A 185 -21.67 12.78 22.44
C TYR A 185 -22.60 13.69 23.29
N GLY A 186 -23.81 13.22 23.49
CA GLY A 186 -24.84 13.85 24.36
C GLY A 186 -25.49 15.10 23.77
N LYS A 187 -25.18 15.52 22.54
CA LYS A 187 -25.79 16.70 21.92
C LYS A 187 -26.05 16.52 20.42
N LYS A 188 -26.94 17.36 19.91
CA LYS A 188 -27.15 17.51 18.47
C LYS A 188 -26.10 18.44 17.90
N CYS A 189 -25.41 17.98 16.86
CA CYS A 189 -24.38 18.72 16.14
C CYS A 189 -24.86 19.01 14.72
N PRO A 190 -24.75 20.25 14.21
CA PRO A 190 -25.14 20.57 12.84
C PRO A 190 -24.20 19.88 11.82
N ILE A 191 -24.80 19.32 10.75
CA ILE A 191 -24.06 18.72 9.64
C ILE A 191 -23.66 19.84 8.67
N LEU A 192 -22.36 20.15 8.64
CA LEU A 192 -21.78 21.21 7.80
C LEU A 192 -21.61 20.77 6.34
N GLY A 193 -21.47 19.49 6.10
CA GLY A 193 -21.27 18.95 4.75
C GLY A 193 -20.74 17.52 4.75
N PHE A 194 -20.35 17.08 3.56
CA PHE A 194 -19.78 15.75 3.33
C PHE A 194 -18.40 15.85 2.68
N ILE A 195 -17.47 15.05 3.16
CA ILE A 195 -16.18 14.90 2.50
C ILE A 195 -16.40 14.18 1.18
N LYS A 196 -15.82 14.69 0.09
CA LYS A 196 -15.94 14.03 -1.20
C LYS A 196 -15.28 12.64 -1.17
N LYS A 197 -15.71 11.77 -2.07
CA LYS A 197 -15.19 10.41 -2.17
C LYS A 197 -13.68 10.39 -2.44
N ASP A 198 -13.01 9.37 -1.91
CA ASP A 198 -11.57 9.11 -2.10
C ASP A 198 -10.65 10.22 -1.56
N GLN A 199 -11.12 11.03 -0.61
CA GLN A 199 -10.25 11.95 0.12
C GLN A 199 -9.38 11.19 1.13
N LYS A 200 -8.18 11.71 1.38
CA LYS A 200 -7.20 11.04 2.24
C LYS A 200 -6.50 12.02 3.16
N LEU A 201 -6.18 11.57 4.35
CA LEU A 201 -5.44 12.31 5.36
C LEU A 201 -4.26 11.47 5.87
N SER A 202 -3.14 12.10 6.21
CA SER A 202 -2.03 11.44 6.86
C SER A 202 -2.27 11.36 8.37
N PHE A 203 -2.08 10.17 8.95
CA PHE A 203 -2.09 9.97 10.39
C PHE A 203 -0.71 9.48 10.82
N GLU A 204 -0.02 10.31 11.57
CA GLU A 204 1.35 10.03 12.01
C GLU A 204 1.42 8.93 13.09
N ARG A 205 0.35 8.75 13.86
CA ARG A 205 0.35 7.92 15.07
C ARG A 205 0.66 6.43 14.84
N ILE A 206 0.46 5.93 13.62
CA ILE A 206 0.67 4.51 13.29
C ILE A 206 2.15 4.19 13.06
N ALA A 207 2.97 5.16 12.69
CA ALA A 207 4.41 4.97 12.54
C ALA A 207 5.15 4.82 13.89
N TYR A 208 4.56 5.29 15.00
CA TYR A 208 5.20 5.30 16.33
C TYR A 208 5.05 4.00 17.12
N GLU A 209 4.09 3.16 16.84
CA GLU A 209 3.87 1.91 17.60
C GLU A 209 4.70 0.71 17.10
N GLY A 210 5.78 0.97 16.37
CA GLY A 210 6.74 -0.08 15.95
C GLY A 210 6.29 -0.90 14.74
N GLY A 211 5.22 -0.50 14.08
CA GLY A 211 4.72 -1.11 12.85
C GLY A 211 5.19 -0.36 11.61
N THR A 212 5.59 -1.09 10.60
CA THR A 212 5.83 -0.56 9.26
C THR A 212 4.51 -0.26 8.59
N ALA A 213 4.09 1.01 8.60
CA ALA A 213 2.92 1.39 7.81
C ALA A 213 3.22 1.23 6.32
N LEU A 214 2.41 0.46 5.60
CA LEU A 214 2.50 0.35 4.14
C LEU A 214 2.22 1.69 3.46
N THR A 215 1.34 2.48 4.05
CA THR A 215 0.96 3.81 3.57
C THR A 215 0.73 4.75 4.74
N GLY A 216 1.07 6.03 4.56
CA GLY A 216 0.72 7.10 5.50
C GLY A 216 -0.65 7.73 5.22
N LEU A 217 -1.44 7.18 4.30
CA LEU A 217 -2.70 7.74 3.84
C LEU A 217 -3.91 6.91 4.27
N TYR A 218 -4.88 7.57 4.88
CA TYR A 218 -6.17 7.00 5.27
C TYR A 218 -7.28 7.55 4.39
N ASN A 219 -8.15 6.65 3.96
CA ASN A 219 -9.37 7.01 3.26
C ASN A 219 -10.38 7.61 4.25
N LEU A 220 -10.92 8.76 3.92
CA LEU A 220 -11.86 9.50 4.74
C LEU A 220 -13.34 9.17 4.46
N ASP A 221 -13.64 8.21 3.62
CA ASP A 221 -15.01 7.89 3.20
C ASP A 221 -15.93 7.48 4.36
N TYR A 222 -15.38 6.86 5.41
CA TYR A 222 -16.08 6.49 6.64
C TYR A 222 -15.72 7.37 7.85
N SER A 223 -15.05 8.49 7.63
CA SER A 223 -14.60 9.35 8.73
C SER A 223 -15.69 10.28 9.22
N PHE A 224 -15.69 10.51 10.53
CA PHE A 224 -16.52 11.47 11.20
C PHE A 224 -15.63 12.59 11.75
N PHE A 225 -15.78 13.79 11.24
CA PHE A 225 -15.03 14.95 11.71
C PHE A 225 -15.91 15.84 12.58
N ARG A 226 -15.37 16.26 13.71
CA ARG A 226 -15.92 17.32 14.53
C ARG A 226 -15.04 18.55 14.41
N ILE A 227 -15.63 19.64 13.97
CA ILE A 227 -14.91 20.91 13.83
C ILE A 227 -14.76 21.55 15.21
N VAL A 228 -13.56 21.92 15.54
CA VAL A 228 -13.22 22.57 16.80
C VAL A 228 -12.66 23.95 16.57
N ALA A 229 -12.85 24.83 17.57
CA ALA A 229 -12.33 26.18 17.50
C ALA A 229 -10.81 26.21 17.34
N ASP A 230 -10.32 27.20 16.63
CA ASP A 230 -8.90 27.37 16.35
C ASP A 230 -8.03 27.65 17.58
N ASN A 231 -8.65 28.11 18.65
CA ASN A 231 -7.97 28.37 19.92
C ASN A 231 -7.99 27.18 20.88
N VAL A 232 -8.63 26.06 20.51
CA VAL A 232 -8.69 24.86 21.32
C VAL A 232 -7.56 23.93 20.90
N TYR A 233 -6.66 23.65 21.82
CA TYR A 233 -5.59 22.66 21.62
C TYR A 233 -6.15 21.24 21.63
N GLN A 234 -5.91 20.48 20.57
CA GLN A 234 -6.50 19.16 20.40
C GLN A 234 -5.48 18.01 20.44
N GLY A 235 -4.21 18.27 20.24
CA GLY A 235 -3.21 17.20 20.18
C GLY A 235 -1.77 17.70 20.25
N TYR A 236 -0.83 16.78 20.23
CA TYR A 236 0.60 17.08 20.26
C TYR A 236 1.17 17.46 18.90
N ASP A 237 0.48 17.07 17.82
CA ASP A 237 0.95 17.21 16.44
C ASP A 237 0.38 18.48 15.81
N ILE A 238 1.27 19.31 15.29
CA ILE A 238 0.95 20.56 14.59
C ILE A 238 1.20 20.32 13.11
N HIS A 239 0.14 20.34 12.33
CA HIS A 239 0.19 20.32 10.88
C HIS A 239 0.31 21.73 10.35
N TYR A 240 1.23 21.97 9.43
CA TYR A 240 1.48 23.31 8.93
C TYR A 240 1.79 23.33 7.43
N LYS A 241 1.51 24.47 6.82
CA LYS A 241 1.95 24.82 5.48
C LYS A 241 2.78 26.08 5.55
N LEU A 242 4.04 26.02 5.08
CA LEU A 242 4.94 27.18 5.08
C LEU A 242 4.37 28.32 4.23
N ALA A 243 4.62 29.55 4.65
CA ALA A 243 4.37 30.73 3.83
C ALA A 243 5.29 30.72 2.57
N ASP A 244 4.84 31.29 1.46
CA ASP A 244 5.54 31.27 0.17
C ASP A 244 6.97 31.79 0.21
N HIS A 245 7.20 32.82 1.03
CA HIS A 245 8.49 33.50 1.16
C HIS A 245 9.44 32.86 2.17
N VAL A 246 9.02 31.78 2.87
CA VAL A 246 9.80 31.14 3.93
C VAL A 246 10.50 29.89 3.40
N SER A 247 11.84 29.87 3.46
CA SER A 247 12.59 28.68 3.18
C SER A 247 12.58 27.70 4.36
N ARG A 248 12.75 26.40 4.09
CA ARG A 248 12.83 25.37 5.15
C ARG A 248 13.93 25.66 6.17
N GLN A 249 15.09 26.14 5.71
CA GLN A 249 16.22 26.47 6.60
C GLN A 249 15.88 27.65 7.50
N GLN A 250 15.24 28.68 6.95
CA GLN A 250 14.77 29.82 7.74
C GLN A 250 13.72 29.38 8.77
N PHE A 251 12.74 28.59 8.33
CA PHE A 251 11.72 28.03 9.21
C PHE A 251 12.34 27.25 10.38
N GLN A 252 13.27 26.32 10.09
CA GLN A 252 13.94 25.54 11.14
C GLN A 252 14.64 26.41 12.17
N LYS A 253 15.40 27.40 11.70
CA LYS A 253 16.13 28.31 12.59
C LYS A 253 15.20 29.12 13.47
N ASP A 254 14.09 29.60 12.91
CA ASP A 254 13.18 30.48 13.66
C ASP A 254 12.26 29.69 14.58
N ILE A 255 11.85 28.46 14.17
CA ILE A 255 11.06 27.57 15.01
C ILE A 255 11.87 27.08 16.23
N ASP A 256 13.18 26.79 16.07
CA ASP A 256 14.06 26.41 17.19
C ASP A 256 14.24 27.55 18.21
N LYS A 257 14.34 28.79 17.73
CA LYS A 257 14.38 29.97 18.61
C LYS A 257 13.07 30.16 19.35
N MET A 258 11.96 29.96 18.65
CA MET A 258 10.61 30.07 19.20
C MET A 258 10.37 29.00 20.26
N ALA A 259 10.73 27.75 19.97
CA ALA A 259 10.61 26.64 20.89
C ALA A 259 11.37 26.89 22.20
N LYS A 260 12.63 27.36 22.12
CA LYS A 260 13.42 27.78 23.28
C LYS A 260 12.75 28.89 24.08
N LYS A 261 12.21 29.92 23.39
CA LYS A 261 11.55 31.08 24.04
C LYS A 261 10.31 30.67 24.83
N TYR A 262 9.57 29.65 24.36
CA TYR A 262 8.32 29.21 24.96
C TYR A 262 8.46 27.91 25.76
N HIS A 263 9.68 27.48 26.05
CA HIS A 263 9.97 26.25 26.82
C HIS A 263 9.23 25.01 26.24
N THR A 264 9.23 24.92 24.92
CA THR A 264 8.61 23.82 24.19
C THR A 264 9.69 22.95 23.55
N THR A 265 9.59 21.65 23.72
CA THR A 265 10.48 20.68 23.06
C THR A 265 9.83 20.19 21.80
N ILE A 266 10.54 20.32 20.68
CA ILE A 266 10.13 19.72 19.41
C ILE A 266 10.72 18.30 19.38
N ILE A 267 9.85 17.29 19.49
CA ILE A 267 10.26 15.88 19.54
C ILE A 267 10.56 15.39 18.12
N SER A 268 9.70 15.71 17.19
CA SER A 268 9.84 15.35 15.78
C SER A 268 9.34 16.48 14.89
N GLN A 269 9.96 16.60 13.73
CA GLN A 269 9.55 17.53 12.69
C GLN A 269 9.95 16.96 11.35
N PHE A 270 9.02 16.95 10.41
CA PHE A 270 9.29 16.54 9.04
C PHE A 270 8.40 17.28 8.05
N PHE A 271 8.85 17.32 6.80
CA PHE A 271 8.03 17.72 5.66
C PHE A 271 7.48 16.48 4.98
N LEU A 272 6.30 16.58 4.39
CA LEU A 272 5.63 15.41 3.77
C LEU A 272 6.48 14.75 2.69
N ASP A 273 7.23 15.50 1.89
CA ASP A 273 8.10 14.91 0.87
C ASP A 273 9.26 14.09 1.47
N GLN A 274 9.81 14.54 2.61
CA GLN A 274 10.85 13.81 3.34
C GLN A 274 10.27 12.58 4.01
N HIS A 275 9.14 12.73 4.70
CA HIS A 275 8.45 11.61 5.34
C HIS A 275 8.10 10.50 4.35
N LEU A 276 7.52 10.86 3.20
CA LEU A 276 7.21 9.90 2.14
C LEU A 276 8.47 9.24 1.55
N ALA A 277 9.59 9.97 1.47
CA ALA A 277 10.86 9.41 1.04
C ALA A 277 11.46 8.44 2.06
N ASP A 278 11.35 8.77 3.35
CA ASP A 278 11.82 7.93 4.46
C ASP A 278 10.97 6.67 4.60
N LEU A 279 9.64 6.78 4.52
CA LEU A 279 8.74 5.63 4.46
C LEU A 279 9.09 4.70 3.29
N LYS A 280 9.34 5.25 2.11
CA LYS A 280 9.80 4.46 0.95
C LYS A 280 11.12 3.76 1.24
N LYS A 281 12.08 4.45 1.85
CA LYS A 281 13.39 3.89 2.20
C LYS A 281 13.29 2.79 3.25
N GLU A 282 12.45 2.96 4.26
CA GLU A 282 12.19 1.95 5.29
C GLU A 282 11.49 0.73 4.69
N ASN A 283 10.45 0.95 3.90
CA ASN A 283 9.77 -0.12 3.17
C ASN A 283 10.76 -0.89 2.29
N ILE A 284 11.62 -0.21 1.54
CA ILE A 284 12.67 -0.86 0.74
C ILE A 284 13.68 -1.61 1.64
N LYS A 285 14.05 -1.09 2.80
CA LYS A 285 14.99 -1.74 3.72
C LYS A 285 14.41 -3.02 4.33
N ILE A 286 13.15 -3.00 4.75
CA ILE A 286 12.45 -4.16 5.29
C ILE A 286 12.18 -5.17 4.18
N LEU A 287 11.67 -4.70 3.06
CA LEU A 287 11.45 -5.49 1.87
C LEU A 287 12.75 -5.93 1.21
N GLY A 288 13.85 -5.22 1.41
CA GLY A 288 15.15 -5.60 0.87
C GLY A 288 15.58 -7.00 1.31
N LYS A 289 15.28 -7.39 2.53
CA LYS A 289 15.49 -8.76 3.02
C LYS A 289 14.53 -9.75 2.34
N VAL A 290 13.24 -9.39 2.26
CA VAL A 290 12.21 -10.22 1.62
C VAL A 290 12.43 -10.26 0.10
N THR A 291 12.79 -9.14 -0.53
CA THR A 291 13.12 -9.04 -1.95
C THR A 291 14.37 -9.84 -2.28
N GLY A 292 15.41 -9.76 -1.45
CA GLY A 292 16.62 -10.58 -1.62
C GLY A 292 16.29 -12.06 -1.59
N PHE A 293 15.50 -12.50 -0.61
CA PHE A 293 15.02 -13.87 -0.52
C PHE A 293 14.14 -14.25 -1.73
N ALA A 294 13.21 -13.40 -2.14
CA ALA A 294 12.36 -13.63 -3.30
C ALA A 294 13.17 -13.76 -4.60
N VAL A 295 14.19 -12.91 -4.81
CA VAL A 295 15.07 -12.98 -5.98
C VAL A 295 15.88 -14.28 -5.96
N VAL A 296 16.48 -14.65 -4.83
CA VAL A 296 17.24 -15.91 -4.70
C VAL A 296 16.33 -17.11 -4.96
N LEU A 297 15.14 -17.13 -4.39
CA LEU A 297 14.15 -18.18 -4.60
C LEU A 297 13.73 -18.25 -6.07
N LEU A 298 13.44 -17.11 -6.69
CA LEU A 298 13.01 -17.04 -8.09
C LEU A 298 14.14 -17.51 -9.05
N VAL A 299 15.38 -17.11 -8.81
CA VAL A 299 16.55 -17.60 -9.55
C VAL A 299 16.72 -19.12 -9.35
N GLY A 300 16.60 -19.60 -8.10
CA GLY A 300 16.64 -21.03 -7.80
C GLY A 300 15.55 -21.81 -8.54
N VAL A 301 14.32 -21.29 -8.55
CA VAL A 301 13.19 -21.92 -9.28
C VAL A 301 13.45 -21.94 -10.78
N VAL A 302 13.95 -20.83 -11.36
CA VAL A 302 14.31 -20.77 -12.79
C VAL A 302 15.37 -21.83 -13.12
N LEU A 303 16.42 -21.94 -12.31
CA LEU A 303 17.46 -22.96 -12.50
C LEU A 303 16.89 -24.38 -12.38
N LEU A 304 16.04 -24.64 -11.37
CA LEU A 304 15.35 -25.92 -11.22
C LEU A 304 14.47 -26.24 -12.42
N CYS A 305 13.76 -25.27 -12.97
CA CYS A 305 12.97 -25.45 -14.19
C CYS A 305 13.85 -25.82 -15.38
N ILE A 306 14.98 -25.15 -15.58
CA ILE A 306 15.92 -25.45 -16.66
C ILE A 306 16.47 -26.87 -16.51
N ILE A 307 16.98 -27.22 -15.30
CA ILE A 307 17.53 -28.55 -15.01
C ILE A 307 16.46 -29.62 -15.19
N SER A 308 15.26 -29.43 -14.63
CA SER A 308 14.14 -30.36 -14.77
C SER A 308 13.78 -30.62 -16.23
N LYS A 309 13.79 -29.58 -17.08
CA LYS A 309 13.54 -29.71 -18.52
C LYS A 309 14.63 -30.53 -19.22
N ILE A 310 15.87 -30.21 -18.91
CA ILE A 310 17.02 -30.98 -19.46
C ILE A 310 16.94 -32.44 -19.05
N MET A 311 16.69 -32.71 -17.76
CA MET A 311 16.54 -34.09 -17.25
C MET A 311 15.35 -34.81 -17.89
N THR A 312 14.19 -34.18 -17.97
CA THR A 312 12.99 -34.74 -18.61
C THR A 312 13.26 -35.09 -20.06
N PHE A 313 14.01 -34.26 -20.77
CA PHE A 313 14.39 -34.57 -22.14
C PHE A 313 15.29 -35.78 -22.21
N PHE A 314 16.34 -35.87 -21.39
CA PHE A 314 17.25 -37.03 -21.39
C PHE A 314 16.54 -38.34 -20.99
N LEU A 315 15.63 -38.28 -20.00
CA LEU A 315 14.82 -39.44 -19.61
C LEU A 315 13.87 -39.90 -20.72
N ASN A 316 13.37 -38.99 -21.54
CA ASN A 316 12.48 -39.32 -22.64
C ASN A 316 13.17 -39.25 -24.02
N LYS A 317 14.49 -39.38 -24.05
CA LYS A 317 15.32 -39.28 -25.25
C LYS A 317 14.84 -40.18 -26.38
N SER A 318 14.48 -41.41 -26.05
CA SER A 318 13.94 -42.39 -27.01
C SER A 318 12.60 -41.95 -27.60
N LEU A 319 11.70 -41.39 -26.79
CA LEU A 319 10.41 -40.87 -27.26
C LEU A 319 10.61 -39.76 -28.29
N TYR A 320 11.54 -38.83 -28.00
CA TYR A 320 11.87 -37.78 -28.95
C TYR A 320 12.48 -38.30 -30.24
N GLY A 321 13.35 -39.34 -30.13
CA GLY A 321 13.90 -40.02 -31.27
C GLY A 321 12.81 -40.64 -32.17
N ILE A 322 11.80 -41.30 -31.59
CA ILE A 322 10.63 -41.83 -32.31
C ILE A 322 9.84 -40.70 -32.94
N LEU A 323 9.60 -39.58 -32.24
CA LEU A 323 8.88 -38.42 -32.77
C LEU A 323 9.61 -37.80 -33.98
N TYR A 324 10.95 -37.73 -33.94
CA TYR A 324 11.76 -37.27 -35.06
C TYR A 324 11.70 -38.25 -36.24
N SER A 325 11.76 -39.56 -35.99
CA SER A 325 11.64 -40.59 -37.04
C SER A 325 10.26 -40.65 -37.67
N SER A 326 9.21 -40.20 -36.94
CA SER A 326 7.86 -40.05 -37.45
C SER A 326 7.64 -38.75 -38.23
N GLY A 327 8.69 -37.94 -38.45
CA GLY A 327 8.67 -36.75 -39.27
C GLY A 327 8.45 -35.42 -38.52
N LEU A 328 8.50 -35.39 -37.19
CA LEU A 328 8.51 -34.13 -36.47
C LEU A 328 9.79 -33.36 -36.74
N THR A 329 9.67 -32.10 -37.05
CA THR A 329 10.81 -31.20 -37.23
C THR A 329 11.30 -30.66 -35.88
N THR A 330 12.60 -30.30 -35.80
CA THR A 330 13.18 -29.64 -34.61
C THR A 330 12.38 -28.44 -34.16
N ASN A 331 11.88 -27.65 -35.10
CA ASN A 331 11.04 -26.48 -34.78
C ASN A 331 9.72 -26.87 -34.11
N GLN A 332 9.11 -27.98 -34.48
CA GLN A 332 7.87 -28.45 -33.86
C GLN A 332 8.12 -28.92 -32.42
N VAL A 333 9.22 -29.63 -32.17
CA VAL A 333 9.61 -30.04 -30.83
C VAL A 333 9.93 -28.84 -29.96
N ASN A 334 10.68 -27.89 -30.48
CA ASN A 334 10.99 -26.63 -29.78
C ASN A 334 9.72 -25.83 -29.45
N THR A 335 8.81 -25.71 -30.40
CA THR A 335 7.52 -25.03 -30.19
C THR A 335 6.70 -25.72 -29.09
N THR A 336 6.73 -27.04 -29.02
CA THR A 336 6.05 -27.82 -27.97
C THR A 336 6.61 -27.47 -26.58
N PHE A 337 7.94 -27.36 -26.43
CA PHE A 337 8.56 -26.94 -25.17
C PHE A 337 8.19 -25.53 -24.75
N ILE A 338 8.14 -24.60 -25.71
CA ILE A 338 7.72 -23.22 -25.44
C ILE A 338 6.29 -23.22 -24.94
N PHE A 339 5.36 -23.85 -25.65
CA PHE A 339 3.95 -23.89 -25.25
C PHE A 339 3.75 -24.53 -23.88
N GLU A 340 4.45 -25.62 -23.57
CA GLU A 340 4.37 -26.25 -22.27
C GLU A 340 4.77 -25.29 -21.13
N ASN A 341 5.88 -24.56 -21.30
CA ASN A 341 6.32 -23.58 -20.33
C ASN A 341 5.32 -22.45 -20.13
N PHE A 342 4.82 -21.89 -21.26
CA PHE A 342 3.85 -20.83 -21.20
C PHE A 342 2.54 -21.26 -20.51
N ILE A 343 2.09 -22.50 -20.73
CA ILE A 343 0.89 -23.02 -20.07
C ILE A 343 1.12 -23.17 -18.55
N ILE A 344 2.20 -23.84 -18.14
CA ILE A 344 2.47 -24.11 -16.72
C ILE A 344 2.70 -22.81 -15.95
N MET A 345 3.57 -21.94 -16.48
CA MET A 345 3.90 -20.67 -15.82
C MET A 345 2.75 -19.68 -15.88
N GLY A 346 1.99 -19.66 -16.97
CA GLY A 346 0.79 -18.82 -17.10
C GLY A 346 -0.30 -19.21 -16.10
N ALA A 347 -0.53 -20.52 -15.92
CA ALA A 347 -1.43 -21.01 -14.88
C ALA A 347 -0.94 -20.64 -13.47
N ALA A 348 0.39 -20.75 -13.22
CA ALA A 348 0.98 -20.34 -11.95
C ALA A 348 0.81 -18.84 -11.68
N LEU A 349 1.03 -17.99 -12.69
CA LEU A 349 0.81 -16.54 -12.60
C LEU A 349 -0.66 -16.20 -12.30
N ILE A 350 -1.61 -16.81 -13.01
CA ILE A 350 -3.04 -16.57 -12.80
C ILE A 350 -3.46 -16.93 -11.38
N LEU A 351 -3.01 -18.09 -10.86
CA LEU A 351 -3.32 -18.50 -9.51
C LEU A 351 -2.60 -17.66 -8.46
N ALA A 352 -1.36 -17.23 -8.70
CA ALA A 352 -0.64 -16.31 -7.83
C ALA A 352 -1.37 -14.96 -7.75
N PHE A 353 -1.80 -14.43 -8.89
CA PHE A 353 -2.57 -13.19 -8.94
C PHE A 353 -3.93 -13.32 -8.22
N TYR A 354 -4.64 -14.44 -8.43
CA TYR A 354 -5.87 -14.74 -7.71
C TYR A 354 -5.64 -14.77 -6.19
N TRP A 355 -4.61 -15.46 -5.76
CA TRP A 355 -4.25 -15.54 -4.34
C TRP A 355 -3.88 -14.19 -3.75
N LEU A 356 -3.09 -13.37 -4.47
CA LEU A 356 -2.77 -12.01 -4.07
C LEU A 356 -4.01 -11.13 -3.96
N TYR A 357 -4.91 -11.20 -4.94
CA TYR A 357 -6.12 -10.38 -4.98
C TYR A 357 -7.08 -10.68 -3.82
N TYR A 358 -7.29 -11.95 -3.50
CA TYR A 358 -8.16 -12.36 -2.40
C TYR A 358 -7.45 -12.42 -1.04
N GLY A 359 -6.16 -12.67 -1.03
CA GLY A 359 -5.32 -12.69 0.17
C GLY A 359 -4.83 -11.32 0.63
N ILE A 360 -5.19 -10.25 -0.08
CA ILE A 360 -4.68 -8.90 0.16
C ILE A 360 -5.07 -8.39 1.56
N ASN A 361 -6.23 -8.75 2.07
CA ASN A 361 -6.67 -8.41 3.42
C ASN A 361 -5.68 -8.93 4.46
N PHE A 362 -5.36 -10.23 4.37
CA PHE A 362 -4.39 -10.87 5.25
C PHE A 362 -2.99 -10.22 5.12
N PHE A 363 -2.58 -9.89 3.91
CA PHE A 363 -1.32 -9.18 3.66
C PHE A 363 -1.27 -7.80 4.33
N CYS A 364 -2.34 -7.02 4.20
CA CYS A 364 -2.43 -5.69 4.80
C CYS A 364 -2.45 -5.75 6.33
N GLU A 365 -3.18 -6.67 6.92
CA GLU A 365 -3.26 -6.84 8.38
C GLU A 365 -1.95 -7.35 8.97
N TYR A 366 -1.32 -8.32 8.34
CA TYR A 366 -0.12 -8.95 8.87
C TYR A 366 1.15 -8.11 8.67
N TYR A 367 1.30 -7.49 7.50
CA TYR A 367 2.51 -6.72 7.15
C TYR A 367 2.35 -5.22 7.30
N GLY A 368 1.13 -4.72 7.24
CA GLY A 368 0.88 -3.28 7.21
C GLY A 368 0.66 -2.66 8.58
N ASN A 369 0.36 -3.42 9.61
CA ASN A 369 -0.15 -2.92 10.89
C ASN A 369 -1.26 -1.86 10.72
N VAL A 370 -1.95 -1.90 9.58
CA VAL A 370 -3.03 -1.00 9.23
C VAL A 370 -4.25 -1.84 8.98
N PRO A 371 -5.43 -1.49 9.52
CA PRO A 371 -6.66 -2.20 9.22
C PRO A 371 -6.85 -2.36 7.70
N ALA A 372 -7.08 -3.60 7.26
CA ALA A 372 -7.11 -3.96 5.84
C ALA A 372 -8.06 -3.05 5.03
N TYR A 373 -9.23 -2.74 5.56
CA TYR A 373 -10.24 -1.93 4.89
C TYR A 373 -9.78 -0.51 4.52
N LEU A 374 -8.77 0.05 5.22
CA LEU A 374 -8.27 1.40 4.93
C LEU A 374 -7.45 1.47 3.65
N ILE A 375 -6.80 0.39 3.27
CA ILE A 375 -5.83 0.36 2.17
C ILE A 375 -6.13 -0.69 1.10
N VAL A 376 -7.05 -1.62 1.35
CA VAL A 376 -7.36 -2.74 0.45
C VAL A 376 -7.72 -2.28 -0.95
N ASP A 377 -8.59 -1.28 -1.08
CA ASP A 377 -9.01 -0.78 -2.39
C ASP A 377 -7.85 -0.13 -3.17
N VAL A 378 -6.99 0.59 -2.45
CA VAL A 378 -5.77 1.19 -3.04
C VAL A 378 -4.82 0.09 -3.51
N VAL A 379 -4.57 -0.92 -2.67
CA VAL A 379 -3.68 -2.03 -2.99
C VAL A 379 -4.25 -2.86 -4.14
N LYS A 380 -5.55 -3.13 -4.17
CA LYS A 380 -6.21 -3.81 -5.30
C LYS A 380 -6.09 -3.01 -6.59
N SER A 381 -6.27 -1.70 -6.52
CA SER A 381 -6.09 -0.82 -7.69
C SER A 381 -4.65 -0.87 -8.23
N ILE A 382 -3.66 -0.81 -7.34
CA ILE A 382 -2.24 -0.93 -7.71
C ILE A 382 -1.94 -2.32 -8.26
N LEU A 383 -2.45 -3.37 -7.65
CA LEU A 383 -2.28 -4.75 -8.09
C LEU A 383 -2.75 -4.93 -9.52
N VAL A 384 -3.97 -4.48 -9.85
CA VAL A 384 -4.55 -4.63 -11.18
C VAL A 384 -3.87 -3.73 -12.22
N SER A 385 -3.57 -2.47 -11.86
CA SER A 385 -3.10 -1.48 -12.84
C SER A 385 -1.59 -1.56 -13.12
N LYS A 386 -0.77 -1.84 -12.13
CA LYS A 386 0.69 -1.80 -12.25
C LYS A 386 1.36 -3.15 -12.03
N VAL A 387 1.05 -3.80 -10.91
CA VAL A 387 1.73 -5.03 -10.50
C VAL A 387 1.46 -6.15 -11.49
N PHE A 388 0.23 -6.30 -11.96
CA PHE A 388 -0.12 -7.28 -12.98
C PHE A 388 0.73 -7.15 -14.25
N VAL A 389 0.92 -5.92 -14.73
CA VAL A 389 1.75 -5.68 -15.94
C VAL A 389 3.21 -6.04 -15.68
N GLN A 390 3.74 -5.67 -14.52
CA GLN A 390 5.12 -5.97 -14.13
C GLN A 390 5.34 -7.48 -13.97
N GLU A 391 4.42 -8.18 -13.32
CA GLU A 391 4.46 -9.64 -13.19
C GLU A 391 4.30 -10.35 -14.53
N PHE A 392 3.44 -9.85 -15.40
CA PHE A 392 3.28 -10.39 -16.74
C PHE A 392 4.58 -10.27 -17.56
N LEU A 393 5.27 -9.14 -17.48
CA LEU A 393 6.57 -8.96 -18.14
C LEU A 393 7.63 -9.91 -17.55
N LEU A 394 7.66 -10.07 -16.23
CA LEU A 394 8.53 -11.02 -15.54
C LEU A 394 8.24 -12.46 -15.98
N TYR A 395 6.97 -12.85 -16.06
CA TYR A 395 6.52 -14.13 -16.56
C TYR A 395 7.02 -14.41 -17.97
N VAL A 396 6.82 -13.46 -18.91
CA VAL A 396 7.29 -13.62 -20.30
C VAL A 396 8.80 -13.81 -20.33
N PHE A 397 9.54 -13.00 -19.58
CA PHE A 397 10.99 -13.09 -19.49
C PHE A 397 11.47 -14.47 -18.98
N ILE A 398 10.88 -14.96 -17.88
CA ILE A 398 11.22 -16.26 -17.32
C ILE A 398 10.84 -17.39 -18.27
N ALA A 399 9.64 -17.35 -18.88
CA ALA A 399 9.19 -18.35 -19.80
C ALA A 399 10.09 -18.47 -21.03
N VAL A 400 10.60 -17.35 -21.54
CA VAL A 400 11.57 -17.31 -22.65
C VAL A 400 12.90 -17.96 -22.22
N ILE A 401 13.48 -17.54 -21.11
CA ILE A 401 14.77 -18.05 -20.63
C ILE A 401 14.70 -19.56 -20.39
N THR A 402 13.67 -20.02 -19.66
CA THR A 402 13.49 -21.45 -19.34
C THR A 402 13.14 -22.31 -20.56
N SER A 403 12.78 -21.70 -21.67
CA SER A 403 12.57 -22.39 -22.95
C SER A 403 13.84 -22.39 -23.81
N VAL A 404 14.47 -21.23 -23.99
CA VAL A 404 15.60 -21.04 -24.91
C VAL A 404 16.84 -21.84 -24.48
N ILE A 405 17.15 -21.87 -23.18
CA ILE A 405 18.36 -22.57 -22.70
C ILE A 405 18.27 -24.08 -22.95
N PRO A 406 17.21 -24.83 -22.56
CA PRO A 406 17.10 -26.25 -22.93
C PRO A 406 17.09 -26.48 -24.43
N MET A 407 16.41 -25.61 -25.22
CA MET A 407 16.40 -25.72 -26.66
C MET A 407 17.79 -25.63 -27.29
N ALA A 408 18.65 -24.73 -26.79
CA ALA A 408 20.03 -24.58 -27.23
C ALA A 408 20.86 -25.86 -26.95
N VAL A 409 20.56 -26.55 -25.85
CA VAL A 409 21.18 -27.86 -25.54
C VAL A 409 20.67 -28.93 -26.50
N PHE A 410 19.38 -29.00 -26.74
CA PHE A 410 18.75 -30.03 -27.56
C PHE A 410 19.07 -29.92 -29.04
N SER A 411 19.21 -28.69 -29.55
CA SER A 411 19.55 -28.43 -30.95
C SER A 411 20.92 -29.01 -31.37
N ARG A 412 21.78 -29.30 -30.40
CA ARG A 412 23.10 -29.92 -30.63
C ARG A 412 23.05 -31.45 -30.72
N LEU A 413 21.90 -32.07 -30.42
CA LEU A 413 21.72 -33.52 -30.45
C LEU A 413 21.14 -33.92 -31.78
N THR A 414 21.78 -34.93 -32.43
CA THR A 414 21.25 -35.50 -33.68
C THR A 414 20.17 -36.53 -33.38
N PRO A 415 19.17 -36.72 -34.26
CA PRO A 415 18.16 -37.78 -34.09
C PRO A 415 18.76 -39.16 -33.88
N LEU A 416 19.87 -39.44 -34.58
CA LEU A 416 20.60 -40.71 -34.44
C LEU A 416 21.19 -40.90 -33.04
N SER A 417 21.77 -39.86 -32.44
CA SER A 417 22.29 -39.89 -31.08
C SER A 417 21.20 -40.07 -30.03
N MET A 418 19.97 -39.61 -30.34
CA MET A 418 18.82 -39.78 -29.47
C MET A 418 18.30 -41.25 -29.49
N MET A 419 18.36 -41.91 -30.64
CA MET A 419 17.92 -43.32 -30.79
C MET A 419 18.96 -44.34 -30.28
N ARG A 420 20.27 -44.06 -30.31
CA ARG A 420 21.31 -44.97 -29.83
C ARG A 420 21.10 -45.44 -28.39
N GLY A 421 20.55 -44.62 -27.51
CA GLY A 421 20.22 -45.04 -26.15
C GLY A 421 19.12 -46.09 -26.03
N PHE A 422 18.40 -46.39 -27.12
CA PHE A 422 17.37 -47.43 -27.14
C PHE A 422 17.95 -48.82 -27.38
N TYR A 423 19.10 -48.88 -28.07
CA TYR A 423 19.75 -50.16 -28.43
C TYR A 423 20.82 -50.61 -27.40
N GLU A 424 21.31 -49.70 -26.56
CA GLU A 424 22.34 -50.03 -25.52
C GLU A 424 21.71 -50.45 -24.18
N GLY A 425 20.38 -50.36 -24.02
CA GLY A 425 19.62 -50.71 -22.81
C GLY A 425 18.84 -52.04 -22.91
N GLN A 426 19.01 -52.80 -23.99
CA GLN A 426 18.56 -54.19 -24.13
C GLN A 426 19.79 -55.13 -24.05
#